data_f4c171206602d5d6a8e35cf03ce1bd2c
#
_entry.id   f4c171206602d5d6a8e35cf03ce1bd2c
#
_cell.length_a   1.000
_cell.length_b   1.000
_cell.length_c   1.000
_cell.angle_alpha   90.00
_cell.angle_beta   90.00
_cell.angle_gamma   90.00
#
_symmetry.space_group_name_H-M   'P 1'
#
loop_
_entity.id
_entity.type
_entity.pdbx_description
1 polymer ?
#
loop_
_entity_poly.entity_id
_entity_poly.type
_entity_poly.pdbx_seq_one_letter_code
_entity_poly.pdbx_strand_id
1 'polypeptide(L)'
;MTKMMNQMCIAGTVQGLSEAINFGMNAGLNMHDVIEVISKGAAQSWQMDNRHKTMIEDKFDYGFAVDWMRKDLKIAMDEAKRNGSPVPITEIIDGYYAEVQKMGGNRWDSSGLIARLKKKK
;
A
#
# COMPACT_ATOMS: atom_id res chain seq x y z
N MET A 1 20.53 0.82 1.71
CA MET A 1 19.92 2.18 1.85
C MET A 1 18.95 2.50 0.72
N THR A 2 19.38 2.45 -0.52
CA THR A 2 18.50 2.76 -1.66
C THR A 2 17.22 1.91 -1.68
N LYS A 3 17.35 0.61 -1.43
CA LYS A 3 16.17 -0.27 -1.37
C LYS A 3 15.21 0.16 -0.25
N MET A 4 15.73 0.56 0.91
CA MET A 4 14.87 0.98 2.03
C MET A 4 14.08 2.24 1.69
N MET A 5 14.71 3.21 1.03
CA MET A 5 14.02 4.41 0.55
C MET A 5 12.92 4.04 -0.46
N ASN A 6 13.23 3.14 -1.37
CA ASN A 6 12.25 2.65 -2.36
C ASN A 6 11.04 2.03 -1.67
N GLN A 7 11.27 1.19 -0.66
CA GLN A 7 10.18 0.52 0.06
C GLN A 7 9.33 1.51 0.87
N MET A 8 9.95 2.52 1.46
CA MET A 8 9.21 3.57 2.16
C MET A 8 8.29 4.33 1.21
N CYS A 9 8.79 4.67 0.02
CA CYS A 9 7.97 5.34 -1.01
C CYS A 9 6.81 4.47 -1.46
N ILE A 10 7.05 3.17 -1.70
CA ILE A 10 6.00 2.23 -2.11
C ILE A 10 4.92 2.13 -1.05
N ALA A 11 5.32 1.98 0.22
CA ALA A 11 4.36 1.86 1.32
C ALA A 11 3.42 3.08 1.37
N GLY A 12 3.97 4.28 1.30
CA GLY A 12 3.18 5.51 1.30
C GLY A 12 2.25 5.62 0.10
N THR A 13 2.77 5.30 -1.08
CA THR A 13 2.01 5.33 -2.32
C THR A 13 0.84 4.35 -2.29
N VAL A 14 1.09 3.11 -1.85
CA VAL A 14 0.05 2.07 -1.79
C VAL A 14 -1.03 2.43 -0.79
N GLN A 15 -0.67 2.98 0.37
CA GLN A 15 -1.68 3.37 1.35
C GLN A 15 -2.55 4.51 0.82
N GLY A 16 -1.94 5.54 0.24
CA GLY A 16 -2.70 6.64 -0.36
C GLY A 16 -3.63 6.17 -1.47
N LEU A 17 -3.12 5.32 -2.35
CA LEU A 17 -3.92 4.72 -3.42
C LEU A 17 -5.06 3.88 -2.86
N SER A 18 -4.79 3.09 -1.81
CA SER A 18 -5.81 2.25 -1.16
C SER A 18 -6.97 3.10 -0.63
N GLU A 19 -6.66 4.20 0.04
CA GLU A 19 -7.69 5.09 0.57
C GLU A 19 -8.51 5.73 -0.55
N ALA A 20 -7.84 6.18 -1.61
CA ALA A 20 -8.51 6.80 -2.75
C ALA A 20 -9.46 5.82 -3.45
N ILE A 21 -9.00 4.59 -3.70
CA ILE A 21 -9.82 3.56 -4.35
C ILE A 21 -11.03 3.22 -3.47
N ASN A 22 -10.80 2.97 -2.18
CA ASN A 22 -11.89 2.63 -1.27
C ASN A 22 -12.89 3.77 -1.15
N PHE A 23 -12.42 5.01 -1.08
CA PHE A 23 -13.28 6.20 -1.05
C PHE A 23 -14.16 6.25 -2.30
N GLY A 24 -13.55 6.07 -3.48
CA GLY A 24 -14.29 6.12 -4.75
C GLY A 24 -15.32 4.99 -4.86
N MET A 25 -14.96 3.79 -4.42
CA MET A 25 -15.89 2.65 -4.43
C MET A 25 -17.08 2.92 -3.50
N ASN A 26 -16.82 3.46 -2.31
CA ASN A 26 -17.88 3.78 -1.36
C ASN A 26 -18.77 4.93 -1.84
N ALA A 27 -18.24 5.80 -2.70
CA ALA A 27 -19.00 6.88 -3.32
C ALA A 27 -19.79 6.41 -4.54
N GLY A 28 -19.70 5.14 -4.91
CA GLY A 28 -20.41 4.57 -6.05
C GLY A 28 -19.79 4.89 -7.42
N LEU A 29 -18.53 5.31 -7.45
CA LEU A 29 -17.85 5.64 -8.71
C LEU A 29 -17.34 4.39 -9.42
N ASN A 30 -17.30 4.44 -10.75
CA ASN A 30 -16.62 3.42 -11.53
C ASN A 30 -15.12 3.66 -11.43
N MET A 31 -14.44 2.84 -10.64
CA MET A 31 -13.03 3.07 -10.33
C MET A 31 -12.10 2.84 -11.53
N HIS A 32 -12.49 2.00 -12.48
CA HIS A 32 -11.69 1.82 -13.70
C HIS A 32 -11.64 3.11 -14.50
N ASP A 33 -12.79 3.81 -14.62
CA ASP A 33 -12.86 5.10 -15.32
C ASP A 33 -12.09 6.19 -14.58
N VAL A 34 -12.21 6.23 -13.24
CA VAL A 34 -11.49 7.21 -12.41
C VAL A 34 -9.98 7.04 -12.58
N ILE A 35 -9.49 5.80 -12.47
CA ILE A 35 -8.05 5.52 -12.60
C ILE A 35 -7.56 5.88 -13.99
N GLU A 36 -8.35 5.62 -15.04
CA GLU A 36 -7.95 6.00 -16.39
C GLU A 36 -7.66 7.50 -16.48
N VAL A 37 -8.47 8.32 -15.82
CA VAL A 37 -8.29 9.77 -15.82
C VAL A 37 -7.10 10.20 -14.98
N ILE A 38 -7.04 9.78 -13.71
CA ILE A 38 -6.02 10.30 -12.77
C ILE A 38 -4.64 9.69 -13.03
N SER A 39 -4.54 8.55 -13.69
CA SER A 39 -3.24 7.94 -14.02
C SER A 39 -2.47 8.74 -15.06
N LYS A 40 -3.11 9.70 -15.72
CA LYS A 40 -2.47 10.58 -16.72
C LYS A 40 -1.91 11.86 -16.13
N GLY A 41 -2.06 12.06 -14.83
CA GLY A 41 -1.64 13.31 -14.15
C GLY A 41 -0.68 13.04 -13.01
N ALA A 42 -0.58 14.02 -12.12
CA ALA A 42 0.40 14.04 -11.03
C ALA A 42 0.26 12.91 -10.01
N ALA A 43 -0.91 12.28 -9.93
CA ALA A 43 -1.14 11.17 -9.00
C ALA A 43 -0.65 9.82 -9.53
N GLN A 44 -0.20 9.77 -10.79
CA GLN A 44 0.25 8.53 -11.42
C GLN A 44 1.41 7.89 -10.65
N SER A 45 1.39 6.55 -10.59
CA SER A 45 2.47 5.77 -10.03
C SER A 45 2.46 4.38 -10.69
N TRP A 46 3.58 3.67 -10.55
CA TRP A 46 3.64 2.29 -10.99
C TRP A 46 2.56 1.43 -10.29
N GLN A 47 2.35 1.70 -9.00
CA GLN A 47 1.33 0.98 -8.22
C GLN A 47 -0.07 1.23 -8.77
N MET A 48 -0.39 2.48 -9.06
CA MET A 48 -1.67 2.83 -9.67
C MET A 48 -1.87 2.11 -10.99
N ASP A 49 -0.87 2.15 -11.88
CA ASP A 49 -0.97 1.55 -13.21
C ASP A 49 -1.07 0.02 -13.16
N ASN A 50 -0.33 -0.61 -12.26
CA ASN A 50 -0.14 -2.07 -12.28
C ASN A 50 -0.89 -2.82 -11.19
N ARG A 51 -1.46 -2.15 -10.20
CA ARG A 51 -2.11 -2.78 -9.06
C ARG A 51 -3.56 -2.37 -8.84
N HIS A 52 -4.04 -1.28 -9.45
CA HIS A 52 -5.40 -0.79 -9.19
C HIS A 52 -6.47 -1.86 -9.43
N LYS A 53 -6.34 -2.60 -10.53
CA LYS A 53 -7.34 -3.59 -10.90
C LYS A 53 -7.48 -4.68 -9.85
N THR A 54 -6.38 -5.26 -9.42
CA THR A 54 -6.39 -6.34 -8.43
C THR A 54 -6.75 -5.83 -7.03
N MET A 55 -6.45 -4.57 -6.72
CA MET A 55 -6.90 -3.93 -5.50
C MET A 55 -8.43 -3.79 -5.46
N ILE A 56 -9.02 -3.39 -6.59
CA ILE A 56 -10.49 -3.30 -6.72
C ILE A 56 -11.12 -4.68 -6.58
N GLU A 57 -10.49 -5.71 -7.15
CA GLU A 57 -11.02 -7.07 -7.23
C GLU A 57 -10.68 -7.96 -6.02
N ASP A 58 -9.96 -7.45 -5.03
CA ASP A 58 -9.51 -8.21 -3.85
C ASP A 58 -8.64 -9.43 -4.20
N LYS A 59 -7.72 -9.25 -5.14
CA LYS A 59 -6.81 -10.32 -5.57
C LYS A 59 -5.37 -9.96 -5.21
N PHE A 60 -4.79 -10.70 -4.25
CA PHE A 60 -3.47 -10.36 -3.72
C PHE A 60 -2.47 -11.54 -3.72
N ASP A 61 -2.82 -12.68 -4.33
CA ASP A 61 -2.00 -13.90 -4.30
C ASP A 61 -0.84 -13.87 -5.31
N TYR A 62 -0.04 -12.82 -5.26
CA TYR A 62 1.11 -12.63 -6.15
C TYR A 62 1.98 -11.48 -5.62
N GLY A 63 3.05 -11.18 -6.31
CA GLY A 63 3.84 -9.97 -6.08
C GLY A 63 4.74 -10.02 -4.85
N PHE A 64 4.91 -8.88 -4.21
CA PHE A 64 5.83 -8.72 -3.09
C PHE A 64 5.10 -8.87 -1.76
N ALA A 65 5.35 -9.98 -1.08
CA ALA A 65 4.61 -10.39 0.12
C ALA A 65 4.71 -9.36 1.26
N VAL A 66 3.59 -9.19 1.97
CA VAL A 66 3.49 -8.32 3.14
C VAL A 66 4.59 -8.62 4.17
N ASP A 67 4.90 -9.91 4.40
CA ASP A 67 5.96 -10.30 5.34
C ASP A 67 7.30 -9.65 4.98
N TRP A 68 7.65 -9.65 3.69
CA TRP A 68 8.91 -9.07 3.22
C TRP A 68 8.87 -7.54 3.29
N MET A 69 7.73 -6.93 3.00
CA MET A 69 7.56 -5.49 3.14
C MET A 69 7.78 -5.07 4.60
N ARG A 70 7.18 -5.79 5.56
CA ARG A 70 7.37 -5.49 6.98
C ARG A 70 8.83 -5.62 7.40
N LYS A 71 9.52 -6.64 6.89
CA LYS A 71 10.94 -6.81 7.16
C LYS A 71 11.74 -5.61 6.66
N ASP A 72 11.47 -5.16 5.44
CA ASP A 72 12.15 -4.01 4.85
C ASP A 72 11.84 -2.72 5.62
N LEU A 73 10.59 -2.50 6.00
CA LEU A 73 10.19 -1.31 6.76
C LEU A 73 10.84 -1.30 8.15
N LYS A 74 10.99 -2.46 8.78
CA LYS A 74 11.69 -2.55 10.07
C LYS A 74 13.15 -2.12 9.94
N ILE A 75 13.83 -2.60 8.90
CA ILE A 75 15.21 -2.21 8.64
C ILE A 75 15.29 -0.69 8.40
N ALA A 76 14.35 -0.15 7.63
CA ALA A 76 14.28 1.30 7.38
C ALA A 76 14.06 2.09 8.67
N MET A 77 13.14 1.64 9.52
CA MET A 77 12.86 2.32 10.80
C MET A 77 14.04 2.26 11.76
N ASP A 78 14.75 1.13 11.81
CA ASP A 78 15.94 0.99 12.65
C ASP A 78 17.05 1.95 12.18
N GLU A 79 17.25 2.05 10.87
CA GLU A 79 18.23 2.99 10.30
C GLU A 79 17.80 4.45 10.53
N ALA A 80 16.51 4.73 10.46
CA ALA A 80 15.98 6.07 10.73
C ALA A 80 16.30 6.52 12.17
N LYS A 81 16.18 5.61 13.13
CA LYS A 81 16.57 5.89 14.52
C LYS A 81 18.06 6.18 14.62
N ARG A 82 18.89 5.40 13.93
CA ARG A 82 20.34 5.56 13.95
C ARG A 82 20.76 6.90 13.36
N ASN A 83 20.12 7.34 12.27
CA ASN A 83 20.50 8.57 11.57
C ASN A 83 19.71 9.81 11.99
N GLY A 84 18.76 9.66 12.94
CA GLY A 84 17.99 10.76 13.48
C GLY A 84 16.84 11.26 12.60
N SER A 85 16.34 10.42 11.70
CA SER A 85 15.25 10.81 10.80
C SER A 85 13.88 10.41 11.36
N PRO A 86 12.93 11.34 11.53
CA PRO A 86 11.57 10.95 11.86
C PRO A 86 10.90 10.35 10.60
N VAL A 87 10.21 9.23 10.78
CA VAL A 87 9.51 8.55 9.68
C VAL A 87 8.09 8.16 10.10
N PRO A 88 7.27 9.15 10.50
CA PRO A 88 5.94 8.86 11.08
C PRO A 88 5.01 8.10 10.14
N ILE A 89 5.02 8.39 8.85
CA ILE A 89 4.16 7.70 7.89
C ILE A 89 4.59 6.24 7.76
N THR A 90 5.88 5.98 7.68
CA THR A 90 6.40 4.61 7.60
C THR A 90 5.98 3.79 8.82
N GLU A 91 6.06 4.38 10.02
CA GLU A 91 5.66 3.72 11.26
C GLU A 91 4.17 3.37 11.27
N ILE A 92 3.34 4.32 10.84
CA ILE A 92 1.88 4.10 10.76
C ILE A 92 1.56 2.98 9.78
N ILE A 93 2.16 3.01 8.60
CA ILE A 93 1.87 2.01 7.56
C ILE A 93 2.40 0.63 7.94
N ASP A 94 3.53 0.55 8.62
CA ASP A 94 4.01 -0.73 9.13
C ASP A 94 2.97 -1.34 10.08
N GLY A 95 2.37 -0.53 10.94
CA GLY A 95 1.27 -0.97 11.81
C GLY A 95 0.07 -1.48 11.03
N TYR A 96 -0.25 -0.84 9.90
CA TYR A 96 -1.32 -1.30 9.02
C TYR A 96 -1.00 -2.64 8.38
N TYR A 97 0.24 -2.85 7.96
CA TYR A 97 0.67 -4.17 7.46
C TYR A 97 0.58 -5.25 8.55
N ALA A 98 0.84 -4.89 9.81
CA ALA A 98 0.65 -5.83 10.91
C ALA A 98 -0.81 -6.27 11.00
N GLU A 99 -1.76 -5.36 10.79
CA GLU A 99 -3.19 -5.70 10.76
C GLU A 99 -3.51 -6.62 9.58
N VAL A 100 -2.91 -6.39 8.42
CA VAL A 100 -3.09 -7.28 7.25
C VAL A 100 -2.59 -8.69 7.57
N GLN A 101 -1.47 -8.82 8.26
CA GLN A 101 -0.97 -10.12 8.70
C GLN A 101 -1.98 -10.83 9.60
N LYS A 102 -2.60 -10.11 10.53
CA LYS A 102 -3.64 -10.67 11.42
C LYS A 102 -4.88 -11.12 10.67
N MET A 103 -5.15 -10.54 9.52
CA MET A 103 -6.26 -10.93 8.65
C MET A 103 -5.94 -12.20 7.84
N GLY A 104 -4.75 -12.75 7.97
CA GLY A 104 -4.29 -13.88 7.18
C GLY A 104 -3.59 -13.47 5.89
N GLY A 105 -3.28 -12.20 5.73
CA GLY A 105 -2.68 -11.65 4.51
C GLY A 105 -1.17 -11.54 4.51
N ASN A 106 -0.48 -12.32 5.35
CA ASN A 106 0.98 -12.25 5.47
C ASN A 106 1.72 -12.54 4.15
N ARG A 107 1.12 -13.34 3.28
CA ARG A 107 1.72 -13.71 1.98
C ARG A 107 1.11 -12.92 0.81
N TRP A 108 0.15 -12.04 1.07
CA TRP A 108 -0.45 -11.20 0.02
C TRP A 108 0.56 -10.20 -0.53
N ASP A 109 0.36 -9.77 -1.78
CA ASP A 109 1.09 -8.63 -2.33
C ASP A 109 0.90 -7.40 -1.43
N SER A 110 1.89 -6.52 -1.42
CA SER A 110 1.89 -5.32 -0.59
C SER A 110 0.66 -4.44 -0.84
N SER A 111 0.02 -4.55 -2.01
CA SER A 111 -1.23 -3.85 -2.32
C SER A 111 -2.42 -4.35 -1.50
N GLY A 112 -2.26 -5.45 -0.77
CA GLY A 112 -3.27 -5.96 0.16
C GLY A 112 -3.61 -5.02 1.30
N LEU A 113 -2.90 -3.91 1.48
CA LEU A 113 -3.25 -2.86 2.44
C LEU A 113 -4.70 -2.42 2.31
N ILE A 114 -5.24 -2.39 1.09
CA ILE A 114 -6.62 -1.95 0.85
C ILE A 114 -7.64 -2.85 1.54
N ALA A 115 -7.31 -4.13 1.74
CA ALA A 115 -8.24 -5.10 2.32
C ALA A 115 -8.72 -4.69 3.73
N ARG A 116 -7.87 -4.02 4.51
CA ARG A 116 -8.24 -3.60 5.85
C ARG A 116 -9.19 -2.40 5.87
N LEU A 117 -9.32 -1.70 4.75
CA LEU A 117 -10.19 -0.52 4.63
C LEU A 117 -11.59 -0.89 4.12
N LYS A 118 -11.70 -1.98 3.37
CA LYS A 118 -12.98 -2.35 2.74
C LYS A 118 -13.99 -2.76 3.79
N LYS A 119 -15.24 -2.35 3.58
CA LYS A 119 -16.32 -2.70 4.48
C LYS A 119 -16.54 -4.21 4.47
N LYS A 120 -16.67 -4.79 5.64
CA LYS A 120 -17.08 -6.19 5.79
C LYS A 120 -18.55 -6.30 5.38
N LYS A 121 -18.83 -7.32 4.59
CA LYS A 121 -20.20 -7.62 4.22
C LYS A 121 -20.92 -8.30 5.37
#